data_aa1472816e663c82fd2c18a9f831bdaa
#
_entry.id   aa1472816e663c82fd2c18a9f831bdaa
#
_cell.length_a   1.000
_cell.length_b   1.000
_cell.length_c   1.000
_cell.angle_alpha   90.00
_cell.angle_beta   90.00
_cell.angle_gamma   90.00
#
_symmetry.space_group_name_H-M   'P 1'
#
loop_
_entity.id
_entity.type
_entity.pdbx_description
1 polymer ?
#
loop_
_entity_poly.entity_id
_entity_poly.type
_entity_poly.pdbx_seq_one_letter_code
_entity_poly.pdbx_strand_id
1 'polypeptide(L)' 'MTDLGLFLSKRSVNKAEISRKTGISKSRITQLSNNSTTKLTVEELYKIALSININPCDLLQDICKDITLPTQ' A
#
# COMPACT_ATOMS: atom_id res chain seq x y z
N MET A 1 -6.88 9.49 -4.95
CA MET A 1 -6.57 8.25 -4.22
C MET A 1 -5.48 7.49 -4.97
N THR A 2 -4.49 6.99 -4.26
CA THR A 2 -3.40 6.24 -4.87
C THR A 2 -3.83 4.81 -5.21
N ASP A 3 -3.00 4.09 -5.97
CA ASP A 3 -3.27 2.67 -6.25
C ASP A 3 -3.34 1.86 -4.95
N LEU A 4 -2.49 2.19 -3.98
CA LEU A 4 -2.57 1.55 -2.66
C LEU A 4 -3.92 1.86 -1.99
N GLY A 5 -4.35 3.12 -2.04
CA GLY A 5 -5.62 3.51 -1.47
C GLY A 5 -6.79 2.77 -2.10
N LEU A 6 -6.77 2.64 -3.42
CA LEU A 6 -7.79 1.87 -4.14
C LEU A 6 -7.78 0.39 -3.73
N PHE A 7 -6.60 -0.18 -3.65
CA PHE A 7 -6.46 -1.59 -3.26
C PHE A 7 -7.07 -1.84 -1.89
N LEU A 8 -6.72 -1.00 -0.93
CA LEU A 8 -7.24 -1.12 0.42
C LEU A 8 -8.74 -0.88 0.49
N SER A 9 -9.22 0.10 -0.29
CA SER A 9 -10.65 0.43 -0.33
C SER A 9 -11.48 -0.74 -0.86
N LYS A 10 -11.01 -1.40 -1.90
CA LYS A 10 -11.72 -2.54 -2.48
C LYS A 10 -11.84 -3.72 -1.52
N ARG A 11 -10.91 -3.82 -0.57
CA ARG A 11 -10.90 -4.92 0.40
C ARG A 11 -11.56 -4.55 1.71
N SER A 12 -12.08 -3.33 1.82
CA SER A 12 -12.77 -2.85 3.03
C SER A 12 -11.91 -3.00 4.28
N VAL A 13 -10.60 -2.78 4.16
CA VAL A 13 -9.71 -2.92 5.29
C VAL A 13 -9.73 -1.68 6.17
N ASN A 14 -9.52 -1.90 7.46
CA ASN A 14 -9.51 -0.85 8.47
C ASN A 14 -8.09 -0.32 8.64
N LYS A 15 -7.87 0.97 8.36
CA LYS A 15 -6.56 1.60 8.46
C LYS A 15 -6.00 1.58 9.88
N ALA A 16 -6.87 1.72 10.88
CA ALA A 16 -6.43 1.66 12.28
C ALA A 16 -5.88 0.26 12.61
N GLU A 17 -6.49 -0.77 12.08
CA GLU A 17 -6.03 -2.15 12.27
C GLU A 17 -4.67 -2.37 11.60
N ILE A 18 -4.50 -1.85 10.38
CA ILE A 18 -3.21 -1.92 9.70
C ILE A 18 -2.14 -1.20 10.51
N SER A 19 -2.45 -0.01 11.01
CA SER A 19 -1.52 0.75 11.84
C SER A 19 -1.09 -0.04 13.08
N ARG A 20 -2.06 -0.64 13.76
CA ARG A 20 -1.79 -1.41 14.96
C ARG A 20 -0.89 -2.62 14.67
N LYS A 21 -1.14 -3.32 13.58
CA LYS A 21 -0.38 -4.54 13.25
C LYS A 21 0.99 -4.25 12.68
N THR A 22 1.15 -3.17 11.94
CA THR A 22 2.41 -2.88 11.25
C THR A 22 3.34 -1.96 12.02
N GLY A 23 2.80 -1.21 12.98
CA GLY A 23 3.56 -0.15 13.64
C GLY A 23 3.68 1.13 12.84
N ILE A 24 3.09 1.18 11.64
CA ILE A 24 3.08 2.40 10.82
C ILE A 24 1.96 3.30 11.36
N SER A 25 2.25 4.60 11.50
CA SER A 25 1.24 5.52 12.03
C SER A 25 0.04 5.62 11.10
N LYS A 26 -1.13 5.87 11.68
CA LYS A 26 -2.36 6.01 10.90
C LYS A 26 -2.25 7.19 9.92
N SER A 27 -1.60 8.30 10.34
CA SER A 27 -1.34 9.44 9.47
C SER A 27 -0.54 9.03 8.24
N ARG A 28 0.49 8.23 8.45
CA ARG A 28 1.33 7.75 7.35
C ARG A 28 0.53 6.90 6.38
N ILE A 29 -0.29 6.00 6.90
CA ILE A 29 -1.13 5.13 6.08
C ILE A 29 -2.12 5.98 5.27
N THR A 30 -2.71 7.00 5.88
CA THR A 30 -3.61 7.92 5.19
C THR A 30 -2.90 8.65 4.06
N GLN A 31 -1.68 9.14 4.31
CA GLN A 31 -0.89 9.81 3.28
C GLN A 31 -0.56 8.86 2.12
N LEU A 32 -0.16 7.64 2.44
CA LEU A 32 0.16 6.64 1.42
C LEU A 32 -1.07 6.27 0.57
N SER A 33 -2.25 6.34 1.17
CA SER A 33 -3.50 6.01 0.48
C SER A 33 -4.03 7.13 -0.40
N ASN A 34 -3.75 8.38 -0.05
CA ASN A 34 -4.38 9.53 -0.70
C ASN A 34 -3.44 10.43 -1.47
N ASN A 35 -2.16 10.46 -1.13
CA ASN A 35 -1.22 11.42 -1.69
C ASN A 35 -0.25 10.71 -2.62
N SER A 36 -0.35 11.00 -3.93
CA SER A 36 0.47 10.34 -4.95
C SER A 36 1.95 10.72 -4.87
N THR A 37 2.30 11.81 -4.17
CA THR A 37 3.69 12.19 -4.00
C THR A 37 4.35 11.53 -2.79
N THR A 38 3.58 10.90 -1.92
CA THR A 38 4.11 10.18 -0.78
C THR A 38 4.63 8.81 -1.26
N LYS A 39 5.90 8.56 -1.01
CA LYS A 39 6.53 7.33 -1.50
C LYS A 39 6.38 6.19 -0.51
N LEU A 40 5.89 5.07 -1.02
CA LEU A 40 5.76 3.84 -0.24
C LEU A 40 7.09 3.10 -0.27
N THR A 41 7.64 2.80 0.90
CA THR A 41 8.87 2.01 0.98
C THR A 41 8.55 0.53 0.82
N VAL A 42 9.56 -0.25 0.42
CA VAL A 42 9.40 -1.70 0.28
C VAL A 42 9.02 -2.33 1.61
N GLU A 43 9.63 -1.89 2.70
CA GLU A 43 9.32 -2.42 4.02
C GLU A 43 7.86 -2.14 4.41
N GLU A 44 7.39 -0.95 4.13
CA GLU A 44 5.99 -0.60 4.42
C GLU A 44 5.03 -1.45 3.61
N LEU A 45 5.32 -1.63 2.33
CA LEU A 45 4.49 -2.47 1.45
C LEU A 45 4.41 -3.90 1.98
N TYR A 46 5.55 -4.45 2.35
CA TYR A 46 5.63 -5.81 2.85
C TYR A 46 4.81 -5.98 4.13
N LYS A 47 4.98 -5.05 5.08
CA LYS A 47 4.25 -5.09 6.34
C LYS A 47 2.74 -4.93 6.13
N ILE A 48 2.34 -4.03 5.26
CA ILE A 48 0.91 -3.82 4.97
C ILE A 48 0.31 -5.10 4.39
N ALA A 49 1.00 -5.71 3.43
CA ALA A 49 0.51 -6.95 2.82
C ALA A 49 0.32 -8.05 3.87
N LEU A 50 1.29 -8.22 4.75
CA LEU A 50 1.18 -9.21 5.82
C LEU A 50 0.02 -8.92 6.75
N SER A 51 -0.24 -7.65 7.04
CA SER A 51 -1.31 -7.26 7.97
C SER A 51 -2.70 -7.58 7.45
N ILE A 52 -2.86 -7.68 6.14
CA ILE A 52 -4.16 -7.98 5.52
C ILE A 52 -4.16 -9.35 4.84
N ASN A 53 -3.19 -10.19 5.15
CA ASN A 53 -3.11 -11.58 4.71
C ASN A 53 -3.07 -11.75 3.19
N ILE A 54 -2.35 -10.87 2.50
CA ILE A 54 -2.14 -11.04 1.06
C ILE A 54 -0.66 -11.19 0.78
N ASN A 55 -0.36 -11.81 -0.36
CA ASN A 55 1.01 -12.00 -0.81
C ASN A 55 1.60 -10.62 -1.15
N PRO A 56 2.76 -10.24 -0.55
CA PRO A 56 3.38 -8.96 -0.87
C PRO A 56 3.68 -8.79 -2.37
N CYS A 57 3.97 -9.87 -3.09
CA CYS A 57 4.18 -9.79 -4.53
C CYS A 57 2.92 -9.35 -5.27
N ASP A 58 1.76 -9.81 -4.84
CA ASP A 58 0.49 -9.41 -5.46
C ASP A 58 0.23 -7.93 -5.24
N LEU A 59 0.49 -7.44 -4.03
CA LEU A 59 0.32 -6.02 -3.73
C LEU A 59 1.30 -5.18 -4.55
N LEU A 60 2.55 -5.62 -4.63
CA LEU A 60 3.56 -4.93 -5.41
C LEU A 60 3.17 -4.84 -6.89
N GLN A 61 2.71 -5.94 -7.47
CA GLN A 61 2.29 -5.95 -8.87
C GLN A 61 1.10 -5.04 -9.12
N ASP A 62 0.15 -5.00 -8.21
CA ASP A 62 -1.01 -4.14 -8.37
C ASP A 62 -0.63 -2.66 -8.33
N ILE A 63 0.23 -2.29 -7.38
CA ILE A 63 0.65 -0.90 -7.22
C ILE A 63 1.52 -0.45 -8.39
N CYS A 64 2.36 -1.34 -8.93
CA CYS A 64 3.32 -1.01 -9.98
C CYS A 64 2.87 -1.42 -11.37
N LYS A 65 1.61 -1.76 -11.56
CA LYS A 65 1.11 -2.29 -12.83
C LYS A 65 1.31 -1.36 -14.02
N ASP A 66 1.37 -0.06 -13.79
CA ASP A 66 1.54 0.93 -14.85
C ASP A 66 2.98 1.37 -15.04
N ILE A 67 3.91 0.81 -14.27
CA ILE A 67 5.32 1.18 -14.36
C ILE A 67 5.99 0.34 -15.43
N THR A 68 6.62 1.02 -16.40
CA THR A 68 7.37 0.37 -17.47
C THR A 68 8.72 1.05 -17.64
N LEU A 69 9.63 0.36 -18.30
CA LEU A 69 10.93 0.95 -18.60
C LEU A 69 10.80 1.91 -19.78
N PRO A 70 11.48 3.05 -19.74
CA PRO A 70 11.30 4.07 -20.79
C PRO A 70 11.86 3.69 -22.14
N THR A 71 12.70 2.69 -22.23
CA THR A 71 13.39 2.33 -23.48
C THR A 71 12.94 0.99 -24.03
N GLN A 72 11.73 0.64 -23.83
CA GLN A 72 11.19 -0.64 -24.32
C GLN A 72 10.68 -0.58 -25.75
#